data_52fa69681a519102817bbc934576729b
#
_entry.id   52fa69681a519102817bbc934576729b
#
_cell.length_a   1.000
_cell.length_b   1.000
_cell.length_c   1.000
_cell.angle_alpha   90.00
_cell.angle_beta   90.00
_cell.angle_gamma   90.00
#
_symmetry.space_group_name_H-M   'P 1'
#
loop_
_entity.id
_entity.type
_entity.pdbx_description
1 polymer ?
#
loop_
_entity_poly.entity_id
_entity_poly.type
_entity_poly.pdbx_seq_one_letter_code
_entity_poly.pdbx_strand_id
1 'polypeptide(L)'
;MAQRLKSVHITNYYHKNSGGISTSYNNLLTAAARHERQIRLIVPGEREEIEEVNPFAKIYYVPAKPSPMFDRRYRVMMPWQYMVKGSIIRQILLEEKPDMIEVTDKYTLSMIGPMIRMNKFKKIGRPMLVHFSCERMDDNVASFLFRGRIGQWLSRQIIGNYNFPNFDFHIANSAYTADEFYESVGVKNNRGLSGRFMNACWRLFKAPRVAIEDRIFVCPRGVDITTFTPERKSDEIRQKMLDISGVPENAVLLLYAGRISPEKNIGLLVNMMRILARNAETDFRLLIAGDGPKSAWLKRRTDALFPSKIIQLGHLSKDELAGFYANVDIFVHPNPKEPFGIAPLEAMASGVPTVAPNSGGILSYATNENAWLVEPKAEEFAAAVHEVITDPQATELKVRKALETARANTREASTDKLIATYDRIYDDFRSRNELFTDVEAVKEFDFMELVNIA
;
A
#
# COMPACT_ATOMS: atom_id res chain seq x y z
N MET A 1 -0.17 -35.41 6.88
CA MET A 1 -0.59 -34.04 6.58
C MET A 1 0.65 -33.21 6.38
N ALA A 2 0.80 -32.50 5.26
CA ALA A 2 1.94 -31.59 5.07
C ALA A 2 1.87 -30.52 6.19
N GLN A 3 3.00 -30.27 6.83
CA GLN A 3 3.11 -29.24 7.88
C GLN A 3 2.74 -27.90 7.26
N ARG A 4 1.65 -27.27 7.72
CA ARG A 4 1.21 -25.97 7.20
C ARG A 4 2.23 -24.90 7.61
N LEU A 5 2.56 -24.02 6.67
CA LEU A 5 3.52 -22.93 6.82
C LEU A 5 3.16 -22.04 8.02
N LYS A 6 4.07 -21.87 8.97
CA LYS A 6 4.00 -20.92 10.07
C LYS A 6 4.71 -19.64 9.68
N SER A 7 4.01 -18.51 9.69
CA SER A 7 4.55 -17.21 9.27
C SER A 7 4.58 -16.18 10.40
N VAL A 8 5.64 -15.37 10.40
CA VAL A 8 5.76 -14.16 11.22
C VAL A 8 5.87 -12.96 10.30
N HIS A 9 4.98 -12.00 10.49
CA HIS A 9 4.93 -10.74 9.74
C HIS A 9 5.34 -9.59 10.65
N ILE A 10 6.23 -8.71 10.18
CA ILE A 10 6.78 -7.61 10.98
C ILE A 10 6.61 -6.30 10.23
N THR A 11 5.93 -5.32 10.84
CA THR A 11 5.64 -4.06 10.19
C THR A 11 5.61 -2.88 11.17
N ASN A 12 6.10 -1.71 10.72
CA ASN A 12 5.93 -0.43 11.41
C ASN A 12 4.65 0.33 10.98
N TYR A 13 3.95 -0.16 9.97
CA TYR A 13 2.82 0.55 9.36
C TYR A 13 1.45 0.17 9.91
N TYR A 14 1.41 -0.62 10.97
CA TYR A 14 0.17 -1.03 11.60
C TYR A 14 -0.35 0.02 12.59
N HIS A 15 -1.63 0.35 12.49
CA HIS A 15 -2.34 1.19 13.43
C HIS A 15 -3.77 0.64 13.64
N LYS A 16 -4.21 0.48 14.90
CA LYS A 16 -5.49 -0.17 15.24
C LYS A 16 -6.70 0.46 14.51
N ASN A 17 -6.69 1.77 14.29
CA ASN A 17 -7.85 2.54 13.85
C ASN A 17 -7.75 3.08 12.42
N SER A 18 -6.68 2.84 11.67
CA SER A 18 -6.57 3.43 10.33
C SER A 18 -5.49 2.79 9.45
N GLY A 19 -5.68 2.90 8.14
CA GLY A 19 -4.69 2.61 7.11
C GLY A 19 -4.93 1.30 6.37
N GLY A 20 -4.73 1.33 5.05
CA GLY A 20 -4.91 0.18 4.17
C GLY A 20 -4.00 -1.00 4.50
N ILE A 21 -2.82 -0.76 5.13
CA ILE A 21 -1.90 -1.82 5.56
C ILE A 21 -2.47 -2.55 6.78
N SER A 22 -2.98 -1.82 7.76
CA SER A 22 -3.63 -2.40 8.95
C SER A 22 -4.83 -3.27 8.54
N THR A 23 -5.68 -2.77 7.65
CA THR A 23 -6.80 -3.55 7.10
C THR A 23 -6.33 -4.83 6.42
N SER A 24 -5.25 -4.78 5.65
CA SER A 24 -4.69 -5.95 4.98
C SER A 24 -4.21 -7.02 5.96
N TYR A 25 -3.49 -6.63 7.02
CA TYR A 25 -3.07 -7.57 8.06
C TYR A 25 -4.22 -8.10 8.89
N ASN A 26 -5.23 -7.28 9.22
CA ASN A 26 -6.42 -7.75 9.91
C ASN A 26 -7.18 -8.80 9.08
N ASN A 27 -7.27 -8.62 7.76
CA ASN A 27 -7.86 -9.60 6.85
C ASN A 27 -7.05 -10.90 6.84
N LEU A 28 -5.72 -10.81 6.80
CA LEU A 28 -4.83 -11.98 6.84
C LEU A 28 -4.96 -12.75 8.17
N LEU A 29 -5.00 -12.04 9.31
CA LEU A 29 -5.20 -12.65 10.63
C LEU A 29 -6.58 -13.32 10.77
N THR A 30 -7.63 -12.71 10.22
CA THR A 30 -8.97 -13.30 10.18
C THR A 30 -8.98 -14.58 9.31
N ALA A 31 -8.33 -14.54 8.15
CA ALA A 31 -8.24 -15.67 7.24
C ALA A 31 -7.41 -16.84 7.82
N ALA A 32 -6.56 -16.59 8.81
CA ALA A 32 -5.75 -17.61 9.48
C ALA A 32 -6.58 -18.81 9.99
N ALA A 33 -7.75 -18.53 10.56
CA ALA A 33 -8.67 -19.57 11.04
C ALA A 33 -9.26 -20.39 9.88
N ARG A 34 -9.68 -19.73 8.78
CA ARG A 34 -10.26 -20.39 7.60
C ARG A 34 -9.26 -21.31 6.91
N HIS A 35 -7.99 -20.92 6.89
CA HIS A 35 -6.89 -21.69 6.31
C HIS A 35 -6.16 -22.57 7.33
N GLU A 36 -6.54 -22.56 8.61
CA GLU A 36 -5.87 -23.22 9.74
C GLU A 36 -4.35 -22.98 9.76
N ARG A 37 -3.95 -21.74 9.49
CA ARG A 37 -2.56 -21.35 9.31
C ARG A 37 -2.06 -20.52 10.48
N GLN A 38 -0.92 -20.90 11.05
CA GLN A 38 -0.28 -20.17 12.14
C GLN A 38 0.32 -18.85 11.64
N ILE A 39 -0.36 -17.72 11.93
CA ILE A 39 0.06 -16.38 11.54
C ILE A 39 0.36 -15.54 12.78
N ARG A 40 1.53 -14.93 12.83
CA ARG A 40 1.97 -14.04 13.90
C ARG A 40 2.28 -12.69 13.30
N LEU A 41 1.77 -11.62 13.92
CA LEU A 41 2.01 -10.25 13.50
C LEU A 41 2.75 -9.50 14.61
N ILE A 42 3.93 -8.94 14.31
CA ILE A 42 4.71 -8.10 15.23
C ILE A 42 4.55 -6.64 14.79
N VAL A 43 4.06 -5.80 15.69
CA VAL A 43 3.73 -4.40 15.43
C VAL A 43 4.22 -3.49 16.57
N PRO A 44 4.46 -2.20 16.29
CA PRO A 44 4.80 -1.26 17.35
C PRO A 44 3.57 -0.97 18.23
N GLY A 45 3.81 -0.92 19.54
CA GLY A 45 2.81 -0.60 20.55
C GLY A 45 3.31 0.43 21.57
N GLU A 46 2.48 0.77 22.55
CA GLU A 46 2.88 1.60 23.69
C GLU A 46 3.56 0.79 24.78
N ARG A 47 3.10 -0.43 24.95
CA ARG A 47 3.59 -1.44 25.89
C ARG A 47 3.69 -2.79 25.22
N GLU A 48 4.35 -3.71 25.88
CA GLU A 48 4.34 -5.11 25.49
C GLU A 48 2.95 -5.71 25.77
N GLU A 49 2.36 -6.30 24.73
CA GLU A 49 1.03 -6.90 24.80
C GLU A 49 0.94 -8.01 23.75
N ILE A 50 0.20 -9.06 24.06
CA ILE A 50 -0.14 -10.12 23.11
C ILE A 50 -1.65 -10.16 22.98
N GLU A 51 -2.14 -10.02 21.76
CA GLU A 51 -3.55 -10.11 21.41
C GLU A 51 -3.79 -11.42 20.65
N GLU A 52 -4.63 -12.28 21.18
CA GLU A 52 -5.09 -13.48 20.48
C GLU A 52 -6.31 -13.15 19.63
N VAL A 53 -6.11 -13.09 18.31
CA VAL A 53 -7.20 -12.76 17.36
C VAL A 53 -8.11 -13.96 17.13
N ASN A 54 -7.53 -15.15 17.03
CA ASN A 54 -8.18 -16.45 16.93
C ASN A 54 -7.16 -17.57 17.26
N PRO A 55 -7.54 -18.86 17.32
CA PRO A 55 -6.62 -19.93 17.68
C PRO A 55 -5.38 -20.08 16.80
N PHE A 56 -5.41 -19.49 15.60
CA PHE A 56 -4.31 -19.54 14.62
C PHE A 56 -3.54 -18.23 14.48
N ALA A 57 -4.07 -17.11 14.99
CA ALA A 57 -3.51 -15.78 14.78
C ALA A 57 -3.29 -15.01 16.08
N LYS A 58 -2.09 -14.41 16.22
CA LYS A 58 -1.71 -13.54 17.35
C LYS A 58 -1.02 -12.27 16.85
N ILE A 59 -1.24 -11.17 17.59
CA ILE A 59 -0.52 -9.91 17.43
C ILE A 59 0.39 -9.70 18.63
N TYR A 60 1.66 -9.41 18.39
CA TYR A 60 2.65 -9.02 19.37
C TYR A 60 2.88 -7.51 19.26
N TYR A 61 2.50 -6.76 20.28
CA TYR A 61 2.80 -5.33 20.39
C TYR A 61 4.15 -5.15 21.06
N VAL A 62 5.06 -4.47 20.38
CA VAL A 62 6.40 -4.19 20.85
C VAL A 62 6.52 -2.71 21.24
N PRO A 63 6.94 -2.37 22.46
CA PRO A 63 7.09 -0.99 22.89
C PRO A 63 7.96 -0.18 21.93
N ALA A 64 7.41 0.87 21.35
CA ALA A 64 8.09 1.70 20.36
C ALA A 64 7.78 3.18 20.54
N LYS A 65 8.71 4.05 20.14
CA LYS A 65 8.52 5.50 20.23
C LYS A 65 7.75 6.02 19.01
N PRO A 66 6.99 7.13 19.13
CA PRO A 66 6.41 7.82 17.99
C PRO A 66 7.45 8.15 16.93
N SER A 67 7.06 8.06 15.66
CA SER A 67 7.95 8.36 14.54
C SER A 67 8.45 9.81 14.58
N PRO A 68 9.76 10.05 14.49
CA PRO A 68 10.30 11.42 14.48
C PRO A 68 10.18 12.11 13.13
N MET A 69 10.07 11.35 12.03
CA MET A 69 10.18 11.85 10.66
C MET A 69 8.87 11.91 9.90
N PHE A 70 7.92 11.05 10.27
CA PHE A 70 6.63 10.94 9.59
C PHE A 70 5.50 11.42 10.52
N ASP A 71 4.35 10.85 10.39
CA ASP A 71 3.21 11.13 11.24
C ASP A 71 3.45 10.55 12.64
N ARG A 72 3.38 11.40 13.68
CA ARG A 72 3.60 11.01 15.09
C ARG A 72 2.59 9.99 15.63
N ARG A 73 1.50 9.76 14.91
CA ARG A 73 0.54 8.70 15.24
C ARG A 73 1.13 7.30 15.02
N TYR A 74 2.10 7.17 14.11
CA TYR A 74 2.83 5.93 13.91
C TYR A 74 4.01 5.83 14.86
N ARG A 75 4.22 4.63 15.38
CA ARG A 75 5.39 4.28 16.19
C ARG A 75 6.37 3.49 15.35
N VAL A 76 7.64 3.50 15.68
CA VAL A 76 8.69 2.85 14.90
C VAL A 76 9.53 1.94 15.78
N MET A 77 9.53 0.65 15.44
CA MET A 77 10.46 -0.32 15.99
C MET A 77 11.85 -0.10 15.38
N MET A 78 12.84 -0.01 16.23
CA MET A 78 14.21 0.34 15.85
C MET A 78 15.14 -0.88 15.86
N PRO A 79 16.28 -0.84 15.15
CA PRO A 79 17.18 -1.97 15.00
C PRO A 79 17.62 -2.63 16.31
N TRP A 80 17.82 -1.89 17.40
CA TRP A 80 18.22 -2.49 18.69
C TRP A 80 17.18 -3.46 19.27
N GLN A 81 15.89 -3.36 18.87
CA GLN A 81 14.82 -4.24 19.34
C GLN A 81 14.88 -5.65 18.75
N TYR A 82 15.77 -5.90 17.78
CA TYR A 82 16.04 -7.23 17.23
C TYR A 82 17.55 -7.56 17.08
N MET A 83 18.42 -6.55 17.02
CA MET A 83 19.86 -6.77 16.85
C MET A 83 20.54 -7.26 18.15
N VAL A 84 20.10 -6.74 19.29
CA VAL A 84 20.68 -7.08 20.60
C VAL A 84 20.21 -8.46 21.05
N LYS A 85 21.10 -9.24 21.67
CA LYS A 85 20.71 -10.51 22.31
C LYS A 85 19.70 -10.23 23.42
N GLY A 86 18.63 -11.03 23.49
CA GLY A 86 17.57 -10.85 24.49
C GLY A 86 16.57 -9.75 24.16
N SER A 87 16.68 -9.07 23.01
CA SER A 87 15.68 -8.10 22.57
C SER A 87 14.36 -8.77 22.21
N ILE A 88 13.26 -8.04 22.40
CA ILE A 88 11.90 -8.57 22.37
C ILE A 88 11.54 -9.24 21.02
N ILE A 89 11.81 -8.60 19.88
CA ILE A 89 11.51 -9.19 18.55
C ILE A 89 12.30 -10.47 18.36
N ARG A 90 13.57 -10.47 18.81
CA ARG A 90 14.42 -11.67 18.71
C ARG A 90 13.92 -12.82 19.58
N GLN A 91 13.40 -12.53 20.77
CA GLN A 91 12.79 -13.54 21.65
C GLN A 91 11.53 -14.13 21.00
N ILE A 92 10.64 -13.29 20.49
CA ILE A 92 9.43 -13.74 19.76
C ILE A 92 9.81 -14.67 18.61
N LEU A 93 10.79 -14.28 17.78
CA LEU A 93 11.24 -15.12 16.66
C LEU A 93 11.85 -16.45 17.12
N LEU A 94 12.54 -16.48 18.26
CA LEU A 94 13.11 -17.69 18.84
C LEU A 94 12.05 -18.65 19.41
N GLU A 95 10.99 -18.11 19.98
CA GLU A 95 9.86 -18.85 20.54
C GLU A 95 8.95 -19.40 19.42
N GLU A 96 8.62 -18.55 18.46
CA GLU A 96 7.71 -18.90 17.38
C GLU A 96 8.34 -19.81 16.32
N LYS A 97 9.66 -19.76 16.11
CA LYS A 97 10.40 -20.57 15.12
C LYS A 97 9.67 -20.64 13.76
N PRO A 98 9.49 -19.49 13.09
CA PRO A 98 8.72 -19.44 11.86
C PRO A 98 9.41 -20.15 10.70
N ASP A 99 8.60 -20.70 9.78
CA ASP A 99 9.05 -21.17 8.47
C ASP A 99 9.28 -20.00 7.50
N MET A 100 8.53 -18.90 7.70
CA MET A 100 8.60 -17.68 6.90
C MET A 100 8.61 -16.43 7.78
N ILE A 101 9.47 -15.48 7.44
CA ILE A 101 9.45 -14.13 8.02
C ILE A 101 9.17 -13.14 6.89
N GLU A 102 8.10 -12.35 7.04
CA GLU A 102 7.79 -11.24 6.16
C GLU A 102 8.09 -9.91 6.84
N VAL A 103 8.72 -9.01 6.10
CA VAL A 103 8.99 -7.63 6.54
C VAL A 103 8.40 -6.65 5.52
N THR A 104 7.62 -5.69 6.00
CA THR A 104 7.00 -4.66 5.12
C THR A 104 7.83 -3.38 5.06
N ASP A 105 8.63 -3.11 6.09
CA ASP A 105 9.42 -1.88 6.23
C ASP A 105 10.74 -1.94 5.45
N LYS A 106 10.98 -0.96 4.58
CA LYS A 106 12.21 -0.82 3.79
C LYS A 106 13.33 -0.09 4.55
N TYR A 107 13.09 0.40 5.75
CA TYR A 107 13.99 1.29 6.50
C TYR A 107 14.58 0.59 7.72
N THR A 108 13.90 0.64 8.86
CA THR A 108 14.45 0.19 10.14
C THR A 108 14.39 -1.32 10.36
N LEU A 109 13.41 -2.02 9.80
CA LEU A 109 13.22 -3.47 9.97
C LEU A 109 13.89 -4.31 8.88
N SER A 110 14.26 -3.70 7.75
CA SER A 110 14.88 -4.41 6.63
C SER A 110 16.19 -5.11 6.99
N MET A 111 16.89 -4.67 8.05
CA MET A 111 18.09 -5.31 8.60
C MET A 111 17.85 -6.73 9.15
N ILE A 112 16.62 -7.13 9.42
CA ILE A 112 16.27 -8.48 9.87
C ILE A 112 16.70 -9.52 8.81
N GLY A 113 16.45 -9.23 7.53
CA GLY A 113 16.84 -10.08 6.40
C GLY A 113 18.31 -10.43 6.40
N PRO A 114 19.24 -9.45 6.27
CA PRO A 114 20.68 -9.74 6.28
C PRO A 114 21.17 -10.41 7.57
N MET A 115 20.61 -10.09 8.74
CA MET A 115 21.02 -10.73 9.98
C MET A 115 20.70 -12.23 10.00
N ILE A 116 19.55 -12.62 9.46
CA ILE A 116 19.18 -14.04 9.33
C ILE A 116 20.07 -14.71 8.28
N ARG A 117 20.23 -14.11 7.09
CA ARG A 117 21.08 -14.66 6.01
C ARG A 117 22.52 -14.86 6.43
N MET A 118 23.08 -13.91 7.20
CA MET A 118 24.42 -14.01 7.76
C MET A 118 24.52 -14.88 9.03
N ASN A 119 23.45 -15.62 9.38
CA ASN A 119 23.37 -16.50 10.55
C ASN A 119 23.67 -15.80 11.90
N LYS A 120 23.32 -14.52 12.03
CA LYS A 120 23.46 -13.78 13.30
C LYS A 120 22.39 -14.19 14.33
N PHE A 121 21.31 -14.82 13.89
CA PHE A 121 20.22 -15.37 14.71
C PHE A 121 20.30 -16.91 14.78
N LYS A 122 21.45 -17.44 15.20
CA LYS A 122 21.83 -18.87 15.15
C LYS A 122 20.75 -19.88 15.54
N LYS A 123 19.83 -19.53 16.46
CA LYS A 123 18.80 -20.46 16.96
C LYS A 123 17.46 -20.38 16.22
N ILE A 124 17.29 -19.40 15.32
CA ILE A 124 16.05 -19.24 14.53
C ILE A 124 16.09 -20.14 13.29
N GLY A 125 17.29 -20.53 12.84
CA GLY A 125 17.48 -21.27 11.61
C GLY A 125 17.48 -20.36 10.38
N ARG A 126 17.05 -20.89 9.25
CA ARG A 126 16.97 -20.18 7.97
C ARG A 126 15.54 -20.23 7.41
N PRO A 127 14.61 -19.46 7.99
CA PRO A 127 13.28 -19.30 7.42
C PRO A 127 13.36 -18.64 6.06
N MET A 128 12.34 -18.85 5.24
CA MET A 128 12.12 -18.07 4.01
C MET A 128 11.92 -16.59 4.37
N LEU A 129 12.61 -15.70 3.66
CA LEU A 129 12.54 -14.26 3.89
C LEU A 129 11.75 -13.59 2.77
N VAL A 130 10.65 -12.95 3.14
CA VAL A 130 9.77 -12.23 2.22
C VAL A 130 9.78 -10.75 2.55
N HIS A 131 9.88 -9.91 1.52
CA HIS A 131 9.65 -8.48 1.64
C HIS A 131 8.31 -8.12 0.99
N PHE A 132 7.39 -7.52 1.76
CA PHE A 132 6.12 -7.03 1.25
C PHE A 132 6.19 -5.54 0.96
N SER A 133 6.23 -5.17 -0.33
CA SER A 133 6.29 -3.78 -0.77
C SER A 133 4.89 -3.19 -0.94
N CYS A 134 4.52 -2.28 -0.05
CA CYS A 134 3.24 -1.56 -0.09
C CYS A 134 3.36 -0.10 -0.51
N GLU A 135 4.58 0.37 -0.80
CA GLU A 135 4.90 1.73 -1.21
C GLU A 135 6.18 1.77 -2.06
N ARG A 136 6.38 2.84 -2.80
CA ARG A 136 7.64 3.12 -3.49
C ARG A 136 8.52 4.02 -2.63
N MET A 137 9.71 3.56 -2.28
CA MET A 137 10.70 4.33 -1.52
C MET A 137 11.23 5.51 -2.33
N ASP A 138 11.42 5.33 -3.64
CA ASP A 138 11.93 6.38 -4.52
C ASP A 138 10.97 7.57 -4.61
N ASP A 139 9.66 7.35 -4.62
CA ASP A 139 8.66 8.41 -4.55
C ASP A 139 8.61 9.10 -3.19
N ASN A 140 8.70 8.32 -2.10
CA ASN A 140 8.67 8.86 -0.74
C ASN A 140 9.91 9.72 -0.47
N VAL A 141 11.11 9.23 -0.78
CA VAL A 141 12.35 9.98 -0.57
C VAL A 141 12.39 11.24 -1.43
N ALA A 142 11.93 11.16 -2.68
CA ALA A 142 11.83 12.32 -3.56
C ALA A 142 10.83 13.37 -3.07
N SER A 143 9.79 12.95 -2.35
CA SER A 143 8.75 13.84 -1.82
C SER A 143 9.12 14.49 -0.48
N PHE A 144 9.85 13.77 0.39
CA PHE A 144 10.08 14.19 1.78
C PHE A 144 11.52 14.58 2.11
N LEU A 145 12.53 13.97 1.50
CA LEU A 145 13.93 14.13 1.89
C LEU A 145 14.77 14.84 0.83
N PHE A 146 14.85 14.30 -0.37
CA PHE A 146 15.66 14.83 -1.46
C PHE A 146 14.80 15.01 -2.71
N ARG A 147 14.39 16.24 -2.98
CA ARG A 147 13.50 16.54 -4.10
C ARG A 147 14.10 16.15 -5.46
N GLY A 148 13.29 15.47 -6.27
CA GLY A 148 13.57 15.20 -7.67
C GLY A 148 14.43 13.96 -7.93
N ARG A 149 15.17 13.97 -9.06
CA ARG A 149 15.90 12.82 -9.61
C ARG A 149 16.99 12.24 -8.70
N ILE A 150 17.59 13.07 -7.84
CA ILE A 150 18.66 12.63 -6.93
C ILE A 150 18.08 11.71 -5.85
N GLY A 151 16.95 12.07 -5.26
CA GLY A 151 16.28 11.25 -4.26
C GLY A 151 15.81 9.91 -4.82
N GLN A 152 15.28 9.91 -6.05
CA GLN A 152 14.90 8.68 -6.75
C GLN A 152 16.11 7.78 -7.00
N TRP A 153 17.21 8.33 -7.52
CA TRP A 153 18.43 7.58 -7.79
C TRP A 153 19.01 6.96 -6.50
N LEU A 154 19.11 7.74 -5.42
CA LEU A 154 19.59 7.25 -4.12
C LEU A 154 18.72 6.09 -3.59
N SER A 155 17.41 6.23 -3.66
CA SER A 155 16.48 5.19 -3.21
C SER A 155 16.64 3.90 -4.01
N ARG A 156 16.78 4.02 -5.34
CA ARG A 156 17.01 2.86 -6.22
C ARG A 156 18.33 2.17 -5.92
N GLN A 157 19.39 2.94 -5.60
CA GLN A 157 20.65 2.35 -5.15
C GLN A 157 20.50 1.59 -3.82
N ILE A 158 19.73 2.11 -2.87
CA ILE A 158 19.44 1.42 -1.60
C ILE A 158 18.62 0.15 -1.87
N ILE A 159 17.57 0.23 -2.66
CA ILE A 159 16.74 -0.92 -3.01
C ILE A 159 17.56 -1.99 -3.72
N GLY A 160 18.27 -1.64 -4.79
CA GLY A 160 19.00 -2.61 -5.62
C GLY A 160 20.21 -3.23 -4.93
N ASN A 161 20.97 -2.44 -4.16
CA ASN A 161 22.20 -2.91 -3.54
C ASN A 161 22.02 -3.49 -2.13
N TYR A 162 20.94 -3.15 -1.44
CA TYR A 162 20.72 -3.55 -0.05
C TYR A 162 19.39 -4.26 0.15
N ASN A 163 18.25 -3.66 -0.17
CA ASN A 163 16.96 -4.25 0.17
C ASN A 163 16.68 -5.53 -0.63
N PHE A 164 16.82 -5.46 -1.97
CA PHE A 164 16.51 -6.58 -2.86
C PHE A 164 17.35 -7.85 -2.60
N PRO A 165 18.69 -7.80 -2.43
CA PRO A 165 19.47 -9.01 -2.18
C PRO A 165 19.20 -9.68 -0.83
N ASN A 166 18.62 -8.97 0.13
CA ASN A 166 18.45 -9.44 1.51
C ASN A 166 17.22 -10.30 1.75
N PHE A 167 16.29 -10.32 0.82
CA PHE A 167 15.09 -11.16 0.90
C PHE A 167 15.11 -12.22 -0.19
N ASP A 168 14.43 -13.34 0.05
CA ASP A 168 14.33 -14.42 -0.94
C ASP A 168 13.31 -14.06 -2.00
N PHE A 169 12.17 -13.52 -1.57
CA PHE A 169 11.07 -13.09 -2.44
C PHE A 169 10.57 -11.68 -2.07
N HIS A 170 9.98 -11.04 -3.06
CA HIS A 170 9.35 -9.73 -2.93
C HIS A 170 7.90 -9.81 -3.40
N ILE A 171 6.97 -9.39 -2.56
CA ILE A 171 5.56 -9.28 -2.92
C ILE A 171 5.21 -7.80 -2.99
N ALA A 172 4.67 -7.37 -4.11
CA ALA A 172 4.21 -6.01 -4.35
C ALA A 172 2.68 -5.96 -4.41
N ASN A 173 2.07 -4.88 -3.97
CA ASN A 173 0.61 -4.72 -4.01
C ASN A 173 0.07 -4.25 -5.38
N SER A 174 0.97 -3.91 -6.33
CA SER A 174 0.63 -3.52 -7.70
C SER A 174 1.86 -3.69 -8.61
N ALA A 175 1.63 -3.70 -9.93
CA ALA A 175 2.72 -3.61 -10.90
C ALA A 175 3.56 -2.34 -10.69
N TYR A 176 2.93 -1.20 -10.39
CA TYR A 176 3.59 0.07 -10.10
C TYR A 176 4.60 -0.03 -8.94
N THR A 177 4.28 -0.78 -7.88
CA THR A 177 5.22 -1.00 -6.76
C THR A 177 6.26 -2.08 -7.07
N ALA A 178 5.95 -3.05 -7.94
CA ALA A 178 6.91 -4.04 -8.42
C ALA A 178 7.98 -3.41 -9.34
N ASP A 179 7.59 -2.43 -10.16
CA ASP A 179 8.48 -1.73 -11.07
C ASP A 179 9.65 -1.06 -10.34
N GLU A 180 9.48 -0.64 -9.08
CA GLU A 180 10.58 -0.09 -8.28
C GLU A 180 11.74 -1.08 -8.15
N PHE A 181 11.46 -2.38 -8.01
CA PHE A 181 12.49 -3.42 -7.94
C PHE A 181 13.18 -3.57 -9.28
N TYR A 182 12.42 -3.74 -10.38
CA TYR A 182 12.97 -3.85 -11.73
C TYR A 182 13.80 -2.62 -12.12
N GLU A 183 13.29 -1.43 -11.83
CA GLU A 183 14.02 -0.18 -12.06
C GLU A 183 15.30 -0.08 -11.20
N SER A 184 15.30 -0.61 -9.98
CA SER A 184 16.45 -0.55 -9.06
C SER A 184 17.56 -1.52 -9.42
N VAL A 185 17.22 -2.72 -9.91
CA VAL A 185 18.21 -3.75 -10.27
C VAL A 185 18.55 -3.77 -11.76
N GLY A 186 17.75 -3.12 -12.60
CA GLY A 186 17.88 -3.17 -14.06
C GLY A 186 19.21 -2.59 -14.60
N VAL A 187 19.59 -3.06 -15.79
CA VAL A 187 20.84 -2.74 -16.48
C VAL A 187 21.06 -1.23 -16.66
N LYS A 188 20.01 -0.43 -16.87
CA LYS A 188 20.11 1.03 -17.02
C LYS A 188 20.79 1.72 -15.84
N ASN A 189 20.57 1.22 -14.63
CA ASN A 189 21.10 1.79 -13.40
C ASN A 189 22.39 1.12 -12.93
N ASN A 190 22.76 -0.05 -13.49
CA ASN A 190 23.82 -0.91 -12.98
C ASN A 190 24.85 -1.30 -14.05
N ARG A 191 25.31 -0.32 -14.85
CA ARG A 191 26.38 -0.52 -15.83
C ARG A 191 27.77 -0.18 -15.25
N GLY A 192 28.80 -0.88 -15.72
CA GLY A 192 30.20 -0.58 -15.37
C GLY A 192 30.47 -0.68 -13.88
N LEU A 193 30.96 0.39 -13.26
CA LEU A 193 31.32 0.44 -11.83
C LEU A 193 30.11 0.22 -10.92
N SER A 194 28.94 0.72 -11.28
CA SER A 194 27.71 0.52 -10.52
C SER A 194 27.30 -0.96 -10.47
N GLY A 195 27.38 -1.66 -11.60
CA GLY A 195 27.12 -3.11 -11.66
C GLY A 195 28.12 -3.93 -10.86
N ARG A 196 29.42 -3.57 -10.92
CA ARG A 196 30.45 -4.22 -10.08
C ARG A 196 30.17 -4.02 -8.59
N PHE A 197 29.76 -2.82 -8.21
CA PHE A 197 29.40 -2.51 -6.82
C PHE A 197 28.16 -3.32 -6.38
N MET A 198 27.12 -3.38 -7.22
CA MET A 198 25.93 -4.19 -6.95
C MET A 198 26.28 -5.67 -6.79
N ASN A 199 27.09 -6.23 -7.69
CA ASN A 199 27.53 -7.61 -7.60
C ASN A 199 28.31 -7.88 -6.29
N ALA A 200 29.17 -6.96 -5.87
CA ALA A 200 29.89 -7.05 -4.60
C ALA A 200 28.92 -7.01 -3.39
N CYS A 201 27.91 -6.12 -3.41
CA CYS A 201 26.88 -6.06 -2.38
C CYS A 201 26.06 -7.36 -2.32
N TRP A 202 25.66 -7.90 -3.47
CA TRP A 202 24.87 -9.13 -3.52
C TRP A 202 25.66 -10.36 -3.00
N ARG A 203 26.97 -10.43 -3.30
CA ARG A 203 27.86 -11.42 -2.70
C ARG A 203 27.97 -11.24 -1.19
N LEU A 204 28.18 -10.00 -0.71
CA LEU A 204 28.25 -9.68 0.73
C LEU A 204 27.01 -10.12 1.49
N PHE A 205 25.83 -9.79 0.95
CA PHE A 205 24.55 -10.14 1.56
C PHE A 205 24.07 -11.57 1.24
N LYS A 206 24.87 -12.35 0.51
CA LYS A 206 24.56 -13.73 0.14
C LYS A 206 23.20 -13.84 -0.57
N ALA A 207 23.02 -13.01 -1.59
CA ALA A 207 21.77 -12.95 -2.36
C ALA A 207 21.38 -14.33 -2.93
N PRO A 208 20.08 -14.60 -3.13
CA PRO A 208 19.63 -15.79 -3.84
C PRO A 208 20.15 -15.81 -5.29
N ARG A 209 20.60 -16.99 -5.75
CA ARG A 209 21.03 -17.24 -7.13
C ARG A 209 19.83 -17.64 -8.01
N VAL A 210 18.79 -16.81 -7.98
CA VAL A 210 17.50 -17.03 -8.63
C VAL A 210 17.20 -15.82 -9.51
N ALA A 211 16.63 -16.05 -10.69
CA ALA A 211 16.24 -15.00 -11.62
C ALA A 211 15.34 -13.94 -10.94
N ILE A 212 15.48 -12.68 -11.35
CA ILE A 212 14.78 -11.56 -10.71
C ILE A 212 13.26 -11.73 -10.82
N GLU A 213 12.79 -12.18 -11.98
CA GLU A 213 11.38 -12.39 -12.29
C GLU A 213 10.75 -13.48 -11.40
N ASP A 214 11.52 -14.50 -11.03
CA ASP A 214 11.09 -15.59 -10.14
C ASP A 214 10.98 -15.15 -8.67
N ARG A 215 11.47 -13.95 -8.34
CA ARG A 215 11.52 -13.43 -6.97
C ARG A 215 10.51 -12.31 -6.71
N ILE A 216 9.83 -11.79 -7.73
CA ILE A 216 8.89 -10.67 -7.62
C ILE A 216 7.48 -11.14 -7.96
N PHE A 217 6.55 -10.95 -7.04
CA PHE A 217 5.15 -11.34 -7.20
C PHE A 217 4.23 -10.14 -6.96
N VAL A 218 3.17 -10.03 -7.76
CA VAL A 218 2.16 -8.99 -7.59
C VAL A 218 0.91 -9.60 -6.98
N CYS A 219 0.59 -9.16 -5.75
CA CYS A 219 -0.61 -9.54 -5.02
C CYS A 219 -1.43 -8.30 -4.68
N PRO A 220 -2.36 -7.89 -5.55
CA PRO A 220 -3.24 -6.75 -5.33
C PRO A 220 -4.09 -6.94 -4.07
N ARG A 221 -4.43 -5.83 -3.43
CA ARG A 221 -5.37 -5.81 -2.31
C ARG A 221 -6.80 -5.89 -2.83
N GLY A 222 -7.73 -6.23 -1.93
CA GLY A 222 -9.13 -6.27 -2.26
C GLY A 222 -9.98 -5.35 -1.38
N VAL A 223 -11.19 -5.09 -1.84
CA VAL A 223 -12.19 -4.25 -1.17
C VAL A 223 -13.20 -5.09 -0.39
N ASP A 224 -13.72 -4.50 0.66
CA ASP A 224 -14.82 -5.04 1.45
C ASP A 224 -16.17 -4.68 0.82
N ILE A 225 -16.67 -5.53 -0.07
CA ILE A 225 -17.93 -5.30 -0.78
C ILE A 225 -19.19 -5.43 0.09
N THR A 226 -19.05 -5.91 1.32
CA THR A 226 -20.16 -5.96 2.27
C THR A 226 -20.35 -4.63 2.99
N THR A 227 -19.28 -3.90 3.21
CA THR A 227 -19.31 -2.56 3.79
C THR A 227 -19.51 -1.49 2.70
N PHE A 228 -18.72 -1.56 1.63
CA PHE A 228 -18.79 -0.64 0.50
C PHE A 228 -19.69 -1.25 -0.57
N THR A 229 -20.93 -0.79 -0.64
CA THR A 229 -21.97 -1.35 -1.52
C THR A 229 -22.99 -0.28 -1.92
N PRO A 230 -23.56 -0.35 -3.14
CA PRO A 230 -24.63 0.56 -3.57
C PRO A 230 -25.91 0.46 -2.73
N GLU A 231 -26.11 -0.65 -2.02
CA GLU A 231 -27.27 -0.88 -1.15
C GLU A 231 -27.35 0.10 0.03
N ARG A 232 -26.26 0.83 0.31
CA ARG A 232 -26.23 1.94 1.29
C ARG A 232 -26.75 3.26 0.73
N LYS A 233 -27.17 3.31 -0.52
CA LYS A 233 -27.80 4.49 -1.09
C LYS A 233 -29.14 4.73 -0.41
N SER A 234 -29.34 5.94 0.14
CA SER A 234 -30.52 6.29 0.93
C SER A 234 -30.69 7.80 0.92
N ASP A 235 -31.91 8.25 0.66
CA ASP A 235 -32.25 9.69 0.70
C ASP A 235 -32.04 10.27 2.10
N GLU A 236 -32.32 9.49 3.16
CA GLU A 236 -32.06 9.90 4.53
C GLU A 236 -30.56 10.12 4.80
N ILE A 237 -29.69 9.20 4.33
CA ILE A 237 -28.23 9.34 4.47
C ILE A 237 -27.75 10.53 3.65
N ARG A 238 -28.24 10.70 2.41
CA ARG A 238 -27.89 11.84 1.58
C ARG A 238 -28.32 13.16 2.23
N GLN A 239 -29.54 13.27 2.75
CA GLN A 239 -29.99 14.47 3.44
C GLN A 239 -29.13 14.78 4.68
N LYS A 240 -28.81 13.78 5.48
CA LYS A 240 -27.91 13.93 6.61
C LYS A 240 -26.52 14.44 6.20
N MET A 241 -25.99 13.94 5.08
CA MET A 241 -24.72 14.44 4.52
C MET A 241 -24.81 15.91 4.10
N LEU A 242 -25.90 16.32 3.44
CA LEU A 242 -26.14 17.70 3.05
C LEU A 242 -26.21 18.61 4.27
N ASP A 243 -26.95 18.20 5.31
CA ASP A 243 -27.10 18.96 6.56
C ASP A 243 -25.76 19.14 7.29
N ILE A 244 -25.00 18.03 7.49
CA ILE A 244 -23.69 18.07 8.15
C ILE A 244 -22.69 18.95 7.37
N SER A 245 -22.77 18.91 6.05
CA SER A 245 -21.84 19.62 5.17
C SER A 245 -22.27 21.06 4.88
N GLY A 246 -23.50 21.44 5.22
CA GLY A 246 -24.09 22.75 4.92
C GLY A 246 -24.20 23.00 3.40
N VAL A 247 -24.56 21.96 2.64
CA VAL A 247 -24.57 21.98 1.17
C VAL A 247 -26.00 21.98 0.64
N PRO A 248 -26.32 22.76 -0.43
CA PRO A 248 -27.63 22.75 -1.05
C PRO A 248 -28.02 21.40 -1.64
N GLU A 249 -29.32 21.06 -1.62
CA GLU A 249 -29.85 19.78 -2.13
C GLU A 249 -29.53 19.53 -3.62
N ASN A 250 -29.52 20.58 -4.43
CA ASN A 250 -29.29 20.52 -5.87
C ASN A 250 -27.80 20.50 -6.25
N ALA A 251 -26.88 20.47 -5.27
CA ALA A 251 -25.46 20.45 -5.54
C ALA A 251 -24.99 19.07 -6.01
N VAL A 252 -24.06 19.05 -6.96
CA VAL A 252 -23.29 17.86 -7.34
C VAL A 252 -22.18 17.65 -6.33
N LEU A 253 -22.24 16.52 -5.62
CA LEU A 253 -21.32 16.14 -4.55
C LEU A 253 -20.13 15.35 -5.08
N LEU A 254 -18.95 15.93 -4.97
CA LEU A 254 -17.68 15.25 -5.22
C LEU A 254 -17.11 14.76 -3.89
N LEU A 255 -16.53 13.56 -3.84
CA LEU A 255 -15.85 13.02 -2.66
C LEU A 255 -14.38 12.75 -2.95
N TYR A 256 -13.53 13.18 -2.04
CA TYR A 256 -12.18 12.66 -1.85
C TYR A 256 -12.09 11.96 -0.50
N ALA A 257 -11.54 10.77 -0.44
CA ALA A 257 -11.27 10.06 0.80
C ALA A 257 -9.79 9.68 0.90
N GLY A 258 -9.14 10.13 1.96
CA GLY A 258 -7.74 9.82 2.22
C GLY A 258 -7.00 10.86 3.05
N ARG A 259 -5.72 10.58 3.31
CA ARG A 259 -4.86 11.46 4.09
C ARG A 259 -4.61 12.78 3.37
N ILE A 260 -4.68 13.89 4.08
CA ILE A 260 -4.38 15.23 3.56
C ILE A 260 -2.88 15.52 3.73
N SER A 261 -2.07 15.08 2.75
CA SER A 261 -0.61 15.15 2.79
C SER A 261 0.00 15.50 1.43
N PRO A 262 1.28 15.94 1.38
CA PRO A 262 1.89 16.44 0.15
C PRO A 262 1.87 15.43 -1.01
N GLU A 263 2.11 14.16 -0.72
CA GLU A 263 2.16 13.07 -1.71
C GLU A 263 0.79 12.74 -2.34
N LYS A 264 -0.30 13.16 -1.69
CA LYS A 264 -1.67 12.91 -2.18
C LYS A 264 -2.17 13.93 -3.21
N ASN A 265 -1.35 14.88 -3.60
CA ASN A 265 -1.64 15.86 -4.69
C ASN A 265 -2.96 16.65 -4.52
N ILE A 266 -3.35 16.95 -3.26
CA ILE A 266 -4.63 17.65 -2.95
C ILE A 266 -4.76 19.01 -3.66
N GLY A 267 -3.63 19.65 -3.98
CA GLY A 267 -3.60 20.90 -4.72
C GLY A 267 -4.29 20.83 -6.09
N LEU A 268 -4.27 19.66 -6.73
CA LEU A 268 -4.99 19.41 -7.99
C LEU A 268 -6.50 19.59 -7.79
N LEU A 269 -7.07 19.03 -6.72
CA LEU A 269 -8.50 19.14 -6.43
C LEU A 269 -8.93 20.59 -6.17
N VAL A 270 -8.10 21.39 -5.49
CA VAL A 270 -8.38 22.82 -5.29
C VAL A 270 -8.41 23.57 -6.63
N ASN A 271 -7.48 23.24 -7.55
CA ASN A 271 -7.45 23.85 -8.87
C ASN A 271 -8.61 23.36 -9.76
N MET A 272 -8.97 22.07 -9.71
CA MET A 272 -10.15 21.52 -10.36
C MET A 272 -11.42 22.25 -9.92
N MET A 273 -11.62 22.42 -8.60
CA MET A 273 -12.76 23.17 -8.08
C MET A 273 -12.80 24.64 -8.52
N ARG A 274 -11.62 25.26 -8.76
CA ARG A 274 -11.56 26.61 -9.34
C ARG A 274 -12.12 26.66 -10.75
N ILE A 275 -11.94 25.60 -11.52
CA ILE A 275 -12.48 25.49 -12.89
C ILE A 275 -13.99 25.23 -12.82
N LEU A 276 -14.40 24.24 -12.02
CA LEU A 276 -15.81 23.85 -11.86
C LEU A 276 -16.67 25.00 -11.28
N ALA A 277 -16.13 25.79 -10.35
CA ALA A 277 -16.85 26.94 -9.77
C ALA A 277 -17.16 28.07 -10.76
N ARG A 278 -16.58 28.06 -11.96
CA ARG A 278 -16.92 29.01 -13.03
C ARG A 278 -18.19 28.64 -13.80
N ASN A 279 -18.65 27.40 -13.64
CA ASN A 279 -19.92 26.96 -14.20
C ASN A 279 -21.06 27.60 -13.37
N ALA A 280 -21.91 28.41 -14.04
CA ALA A 280 -23.02 29.08 -13.38
C ALA A 280 -24.29 28.21 -13.27
N GLU A 281 -24.37 27.12 -14.05
CA GLU A 281 -25.56 26.28 -14.15
C GLU A 281 -25.53 25.13 -13.11
N THR A 282 -24.32 24.69 -12.67
CA THR A 282 -24.16 23.56 -11.79
C THR A 282 -23.38 23.94 -10.53
N ASP A 283 -23.96 23.68 -9.36
CA ASP A 283 -23.30 23.89 -8.08
C ASP A 283 -22.49 22.64 -7.67
N PHE A 284 -21.18 22.67 -7.90
CA PHE A 284 -20.27 21.61 -7.48
C PHE A 284 -19.77 21.84 -6.05
N ARG A 285 -19.77 20.78 -5.24
CA ARG A 285 -19.24 20.76 -3.86
C ARG A 285 -18.29 19.61 -3.66
N LEU A 286 -17.13 19.86 -3.11
CA LEU A 286 -16.13 18.85 -2.81
C LEU A 286 -16.10 18.56 -1.31
N LEU A 287 -16.43 17.32 -0.95
CA LEU A 287 -16.31 16.78 0.39
C LEU A 287 -14.97 16.08 0.52
N ILE A 288 -14.21 16.39 1.58
CA ILE A 288 -12.89 15.81 1.86
C ILE A 288 -12.96 15.03 3.15
N ALA A 289 -13.04 13.72 3.05
CA ALA A 289 -13.01 12.78 4.16
C ALA A 289 -11.56 12.38 4.48
N GLY A 290 -11.07 12.82 5.62
CA GLY A 290 -9.71 12.54 6.09
C GLY A 290 -9.06 13.71 6.78
N ASP A 291 -7.87 13.46 7.31
CA ASP A 291 -7.05 14.44 7.99
C ASP A 291 -5.57 14.24 7.67
N GLY A 292 -4.73 15.21 8.00
CA GLY A 292 -3.29 15.09 7.78
C GLY A 292 -2.52 16.39 7.95
N PRO A 293 -1.20 16.36 7.74
CA PRO A 293 -0.32 17.51 7.99
C PRO A 293 -0.63 18.74 7.13
N LYS A 294 -1.41 18.58 6.06
CA LYS A 294 -1.82 19.68 5.17
C LYS A 294 -3.25 20.18 5.43
N SER A 295 -3.99 19.65 6.40
CA SER A 295 -5.38 20.06 6.69
C SER A 295 -5.51 21.56 6.97
N ALA A 296 -4.65 22.13 7.81
CA ALA A 296 -4.67 23.57 8.09
C ALA A 296 -4.30 24.44 6.88
N TRP A 297 -3.38 23.97 6.03
CA TRP A 297 -3.05 24.65 4.78
C TRP A 297 -4.25 24.63 3.82
N LEU A 298 -4.88 23.47 3.70
CA LEU A 298 -6.05 23.29 2.82
C LEU A 298 -7.18 24.21 3.28
N LYS A 299 -7.50 24.23 4.59
CA LYS A 299 -8.56 25.08 5.15
C LYS A 299 -8.33 26.56 4.81
N ARG A 300 -7.13 27.09 5.12
CA ARG A 300 -6.81 28.51 4.80
C ARG A 300 -6.96 28.84 3.34
N ARG A 301 -6.57 27.90 2.45
CA ARG A 301 -6.63 28.12 1.01
C ARG A 301 -8.06 28.05 0.46
N THR A 302 -8.87 27.17 1.00
CA THR A 302 -10.25 26.96 0.56
C THR A 302 -11.18 28.05 1.09
N ASP A 303 -11.04 28.46 2.36
CA ASP A 303 -11.82 29.56 2.94
C ASP A 303 -11.58 30.88 2.20
N ALA A 304 -10.36 31.12 1.74
CA ALA A 304 -10.01 32.33 0.99
C ALA A 304 -10.50 32.34 -0.46
N LEU A 305 -10.56 31.17 -1.12
CA LEU A 305 -10.83 31.08 -2.55
C LEU A 305 -12.27 30.66 -2.87
N PHE A 306 -12.85 29.81 -2.03
CA PHE A 306 -14.12 29.13 -2.31
C PHE A 306 -14.89 28.86 -1.02
N PRO A 307 -15.37 29.90 -0.32
CA PRO A 307 -16.16 29.67 0.88
C PRO A 307 -17.33 28.72 0.58
N SER A 308 -17.43 27.68 1.38
CA SER A 308 -18.48 26.64 1.29
C SER A 308 -18.44 25.71 0.05
N LYS A 309 -17.47 25.81 -0.86
CA LYS A 309 -17.36 24.90 -2.02
C LYS A 309 -16.49 23.66 -1.75
N ILE A 310 -15.59 23.72 -0.78
CA ILE A 310 -14.73 22.61 -0.37
C ILE A 310 -14.88 22.43 1.15
N ILE A 311 -15.44 21.31 1.55
CA ILE A 311 -15.79 20.99 2.93
C ILE A 311 -14.88 19.92 3.47
N GLN A 312 -14.14 20.18 4.54
CA GLN A 312 -13.35 19.18 5.24
C GLN A 312 -14.18 18.51 6.33
N LEU A 313 -14.47 17.23 6.15
CA LEU A 313 -15.27 16.41 7.08
C LEU A 313 -14.43 15.88 8.26
N GLY A 314 -13.08 15.96 8.17
CA GLY A 314 -12.22 15.30 9.12
C GLY A 314 -12.17 13.78 8.93
N HIS A 315 -11.77 13.07 9.98
CA HIS A 315 -11.74 11.62 9.97
C HIS A 315 -13.15 11.05 10.16
N LEU A 316 -13.58 10.21 9.23
CA LEU A 316 -14.82 9.45 9.32
C LEU A 316 -14.52 8.00 9.72
N SER A 317 -15.42 7.38 10.47
CA SER A 317 -15.39 5.93 10.68
C SER A 317 -15.61 5.19 9.35
N LYS A 318 -15.27 3.91 9.31
CA LYS A 318 -15.43 3.10 8.09
C LYS A 318 -16.90 3.04 7.65
N ASP A 319 -17.81 2.96 8.60
CA ASP A 319 -19.26 2.88 8.33
C ASP A 319 -19.83 4.21 7.82
N GLU A 320 -19.47 5.33 8.44
CA GLU A 320 -19.80 6.66 7.95
C GLU A 320 -19.25 6.90 6.54
N LEU A 321 -17.98 6.57 6.31
CA LEU A 321 -17.34 6.73 5.01
C LEU A 321 -18.04 5.90 3.93
N ALA A 322 -18.48 4.67 4.24
CA ALA A 322 -19.24 3.84 3.32
C ALA A 322 -20.60 4.47 2.96
N GLY A 323 -21.25 5.12 3.94
CA GLY A 323 -22.46 5.92 3.70
C GLY A 323 -22.19 7.09 2.77
N PHE A 324 -21.07 7.82 2.97
CA PHE A 324 -20.67 8.91 2.07
C PHE A 324 -20.40 8.40 0.66
N TYR A 325 -19.61 7.33 0.49
CA TYR A 325 -19.38 6.76 -0.84
C TYR A 325 -20.68 6.47 -1.59
N ALA A 326 -21.62 5.75 -1.01
CA ALA A 326 -22.84 5.35 -1.71
C ALA A 326 -23.81 6.51 -2.06
N ASN A 327 -23.61 7.70 -1.44
CA ASN A 327 -24.53 8.82 -1.55
C ASN A 327 -23.94 10.12 -2.15
N VAL A 328 -22.69 10.08 -2.64
CA VAL A 328 -22.12 11.16 -3.46
C VAL A 328 -22.32 10.88 -4.96
N ASP A 329 -22.13 11.90 -5.78
CA ASP A 329 -22.34 11.78 -7.20
C ASP A 329 -21.07 11.32 -7.93
N ILE A 330 -19.88 11.75 -7.48
CA ILE A 330 -18.60 11.43 -8.12
C ILE A 330 -17.51 11.28 -7.05
N PHE A 331 -16.67 10.28 -7.21
CA PHE A 331 -15.43 10.15 -6.44
C PHE A 331 -14.24 10.66 -7.25
N VAL A 332 -13.36 11.45 -6.63
CA VAL A 332 -12.17 12.04 -7.27
C VAL A 332 -10.88 11.64 -6.54
N HIS A 333 -9.94 11.05 -7.25
CA HIS A 333 -8.66 10.61 -6.69
C HIS A 333 -7.49 11.30 -7.40
N PRO A 334 -6.78 12.26 -6.76
CA PRO A 334 -5.81 13.11 -7.47
C PRO A 334 -4.37 12.57 -7.50
N ASN A 335 -4.05 11.45 -6.83
CA ASN A 335 -2.68 10.98 -6.65
C ASN A 335 -2.17 10.10 -7.81
N PRO A 336 -1.25 10.59 -8.68
CA PRO A 336 -0.70 9.80 -9.79
C PRO A 336 0.33 8.74 -9.34
N LYS A 337 0.74 8.77 -8.08
CA LYS A 337 1.74 7.87 -7.48
C LYS A 337 1.15 7.01 -6.38
N GLU A 338 -0.12 6.68 -6.50
CA GLU A 338 -0.78 5.81 -5.53
C GLU A 338 -0.24 4.39 -5.64
N PRO A 339 0.26 3.77 -4.55
CA PRO A 339 0.82 2.42 -4.61
C PRO A 339 -0.17 1.34 -5.05
N PHE A 340 -1.44 1.46 -4.65
CA PHE A 340 -2.53 0.56 -5.07
C PHE A 340 -3.83 1.33 -5.29
N GLY A 341 -4.24 2.17 -4.33
CA GLY A 341 -5.48 2.93 -4.41
C GLY A 341 -6.70 2.17 -3.92
N ILE A 342 -6.78 1.87 -2.62
CA ILE A 342 -7.97 1.20 -2.07
C ILE A 342 -9.21 2.11 -2.12
N ALA A 343 -9.06 3.42 -1.90
CA ALA A 343 -10.17 4.37 -1.89
C ALA A 343 -10.94 4.46 -3.23
N PRO A 344 -10.29 4.51 -4.41
CA PRO A 344 -10.99 4.38 -5.69
C PRO A 344 -11.72 3.03 -5.84
N LEU A 345 -11.16 1.92 -5.35
CA LEU A 345 -11.81 0.62 -5.42
C LEU A 345 -13.02 0.54 -4.47
N GLU A 346 -12.98 1.23 -3.31
CA GLU A 346 -14.12 1.41 -2.40
C GLU A 346 -15.25 2.22 -3.07
N ALA A 347 -14.91 3.28 -3.81
CA ALA A 347 -15.86 4.05 -4.61
C ALA A 347 -16.52 3.18 -5.69
N MET A 348 -15.73 2.41 -6.44
CA MET A 348 -16.23 1.45 -7.44
C MET A 348 -17.17 0.42 -6.81
N ALA A 349 -16.82 -0.13 -5.65
CA ALA A 349 -17.65 -1.08 -4.91
C ALA A 349 -18.98 -0.47 -4.42
N SER A 350 -18.98 0.83 -4.14
CA SER A 350 -20.18 1.59 -3.74
C SER A 350 -21.03 2.07 -4.92
N GLY A 351 -20.63 1.76 -6.16
CA GLY A 351 -21.38 2.15 -7.36
C GLY A 351 -21.24 3.63 -7.72
N VAL A 352 -20.11 4.26 -7.38
CA VAL A 352 -19.88 5.68 -7.62
C VAL A 352 -18.93 5.89 -8.80
N PRO A 353 -19.27 6.76 -9.77
CA PRO A 353 -18.38 7.16 -10.84
C PRO A 353 -17.04 7.64 -10.28
N THR A 354 -15.93 7.13 -10.82
CA THR A 354 -14.59 7.39 -10.28
C THR A 354 -13.72 8.11 -11.31
N VAL A 355 -13.22 9.29 -10.96
CA VAL A 355 -12.23 10.05 -11.75
C VAL A 355 -10.87 9.95 -11.09
N ALA A 356 -9.88 9.49 -11.83
CA ALA A 356 -8.54 9.22 -11.28
C ALA A 356 -7.43 9.44 -12.32
N PRO A 357 -6.15 9.54 -11.91
CA PRO A 357 -5.03 9.61 -12.83
C PRO A 357 -4.87 8.33 -13.66
N ASN A 358 -4.49 8.47 -14.91
CA ASN A 358 -4.06 7.36 -15.76
C ASN A 358 -2.61 6.95 -15.42
N SER A 359 -2.35 6.65 -14.14
CA SER A 359 -1.02 6.27 -13.64
C SER A 359 -1.09 5.71 -12.22
N GLY A 360 0.01 5.06 -11.80
CA GLY A 360 0.13 4.48 -10.47
C GLY A 360 -0.53 3.12 -10.32
N GLY A 361 -0.62 2.66 -9.09
CA GLY A 361 -1.14 1.32 -8.76
C GLY A 361 -2.62 1.12 -9.01
N ILE A 362 -3.39 2.20 -9.21
CA ILE A 362 -4.81 2.12 -9.58
C ILE A 362 -5.01 1.37 -10.90
N LEU A 363 -4.04 1.41 -11.82
CA LEU A 363 -4.08 0.70 -13.09
C LEU A 363 -4.05 -0.84 -12.94
N SER A 364 -3.87 -1.35 -11.72
CA SER A 364 -4.00 -2.79 -11.43
C SER A 364 -5.44 -3.30 -11.58
N TYR A 365 -6.43 -2.41 -11.54
CA TYR A 365 -7.86 -2.77 -11.63
C TYR A 365 -8.70 -1.74 -12.42
N ALA A 366 -8.25 -0.49 -12.54
CA ALA A 366 -8.96 0.55 -13.25
C ALA A 366 -8.52 0.65 -14.72
N THR A 367 -9.52 0.80 -15.59
CA THR A 367 -9.38 1.02 -17.04
C THR A 367 -10.38 2.10 -17.47
N ASN A 368 -10.29 2.57 -18.71
CA ASN A 368 -11.27 3.51 -19.24
C ASN A 368 -12.68 2.92 -19.42
N GLU A 369 -12.85 1.60 -19.23
CA GLU A 369 -14.16 0.97 -19.24
C GLU A 369 -14.91 1.08 -17.91
N ASN A 370 -14.17 1.25 -16.78
CA ASN A 370 -14.73 1.24 -15.42
C ASN A 370 -14.43 2.50 -14.60
N ALA A 371 -13.68 3.47 -15.18
CA ALA A 371 -13.34 4.75 -14.55
C ALA A 371 -13.05 5.81 -15.63
N TRP A 372 -12.96 7.07 -15.21
CA TRP A 372 -12.40 8.17 -16.01
C TRP A 372 -10.93 8.33 -15.63
N LEU A 373 -10.06 7.74 -16.45
CA LEU A 373 -8.60 7.80 -16.27
C LEU A 373 -8.02 8.93 -17.11
N VAL A 374 -7.54 9.98 -16.46
CA VAL A 374 -7.08 11.20 -17.12
C VAL A 374 -5.67 11.61 -16.66
N GLU A 375 -5.05 12.51 -17.40
CA GLU A 375 -3.80 13.14 -16.96
C GLU A 375 -4.02 13.87 -15.62
N PRO A 376 -3.03 13.86 -14.69
CA PRO A 376 -3.17 14.51 -13.38
C PRO A 376 -3.07 16.04 -13.47
N LYS A 377 -3.98 16.63 -14.24
CA LYS A 377 -4.16 18.07 -14.47
C LYS A 377 -5.55 18.50 -14.06
N ALA A 378 -5.69 19.72 -13.56
CA ALA A 378 -6.96 20.22 -13.04
C ALA A 378 -8.02 20.34 -14.15
N GLU A 379 -7.60 20.70 -15.36
CA GLU A 379 -8.42 20.85 -16.56
C GLU A 379 -9.02 19.50 -16.97
N GLU A 380 -8.19 18.47 -17.01
CA GLU A 380 -8.60 17.11 -17.39
C GLU A 380 -9.56 16.49 -16.35
N PHE A 381 -9.28 16.71 -15.06
CA PHE A 381 -10.19 16.27 -13.99
C PHE A 381 -11.54 17.00 -14.05
N ALA A 382 -11.54 18.32 -14.30
CA ALA A 382 -12.78 19.08 -14.43
C ALA A 382 -13.58 18.65 -15.67
N ALA A 383 -12.92 18.36 -16.78
CA ALA A 383 -13.57 17.84 -17.99
C ALA A 383 -14.19 16.45 -17.74
N ALA A 384 -13.47 15.54 -17.07
CA ALA A 384 -13.98 14.22 -16.72
C ALA A 384 -15.19 14.31 -15.75
N VAL A 385 -15.14 15.19 -14.74
CA VAL A 385 -16.28 15.45 -13.85
C VAL A 385 -17.50 15.95 -14.65
N HIS A 386 -17.28 16.82 -15.63
CA HIS A 386 -18.34 17.31 -16.49
C HIS A 386 -18.93 16.20 -17.39
N GLU A 387 -18.08 15.34 -17.97
CA GLU A 387 -18.52 14.19 -18.76
C GLU A 387 -19.42 13.26 -17.94
N VAL A 388 -19.05 12.96 -16.68
CA VAL A 388 -19.86 12.10 -15.78
C VAL A 388 -21.30 12.62 -15.65
N ILE A 389 -21.52 13.93 -15.52
CA ILE A 389 -22.86 14.50 -15.32
C ILE A 389 -23.62 14.74 -16.63
N THR A 390 -22.93 14.89 -17.77
CA THR A 390 -23.56 15.22 -19.06
C THR A 390 -23.84 13.99 -19.92
N ASP A 391 -23.23 12.84 -19.64
CA ASP A 391 -23.48 11.55 -20.32
C ASP A 391 -23.91 10.46 -19.32
N PRO A 392 -25.20 10.43 -18.92
CA PRO A 392 -25.72 9.43 -17.99
C PRO A 392 -25.61 7.98 -18.50
N GLN A 393 -25.70 7.76 -19.81
CA GLN A 393 -25.64 6.42 -20.39
C GLN A 393 -24.22 5.84 -20.30
N ALA A 394 -23.21 6.59 -20.68
CA ALA A 394 -21.81 6.19 -20.52
C ALA A 394 -21.46 6.01 -19.04
N THR A 395 -21.98 6.87 -18.18
CA THR A 395 -21.77 6.81 -16.72
C THR A 395 -22.34 5.52 -16.13
N GLU A 396 -23.57 5.16 -16.45
CA GLU A 396 -24.19 3.91 -15.98
C GLU A 396 -23.41 2.67 -16.44
N LEU A 397 -22.96 2.66 -17.72
CA LEU A 397 -22.16 1.55 -18.26
C LEU A 397 -20.83 1.40 -17.48
N LYS A 398 -20.10 2.49 -17.27
CA LYS A 398 -18.81 2.46 -16.54
C LYS A 398 -19.00 2.06 -15.07
N VAL A 399 -20.05 2.55 -14.40
CA VAL A 399 -20.38 2.16 -13.02
C VAL A 399 -20.69 0.68 -12.92
N ARG A 400 -21.44 0.12 -13.86
CA ARG A 400 -21.68 -1.33 -13.89
C ARG A 400 -20.38 -2.13 -14.01
N LYS A 401 -19.48 -1.70 -14.90
CA LYS A 401 -18.14 -2.32 -15.06
C LYS A 401 -17.27 -2.13 -13.81
N ALA A 402 -17.38 -1.00 -13.12
CA ALA A 402 -16.70 -0.76 -11.85
C ALA A 402 -17.17 -1.72 -10.75
N LEU A 403 -18.47 -1.97 -10.66
CA LEU A 403 -19.04 -2.96 -9.72
C LEU A 403 -18.58 -4.38 -10.03
N GLU A 404 -18.52 -4.77 -11.31
CA GLU A 404 -17.96 -6.07 -11.73
C GLU A 404 -16.48 -6.18 -11.28
N THR A 405 -15.71 -5.13 -11.49
CA THR A 405 -14.30 -5.05 -11.07
C THR A 405 -14.15 -5.18 -9.56
N ALA A 406 -14.97 -4.48 -8.78
CA ALA A 406 -14.94 -4.56 -7.31
C ALA A 406 -15.28 -5.98 -6.81
N ARG A 407 -16.26 -6.64 -7.42
CA ARG A 407 -16.64 -8.04 -7.12
C ARG A 407 -15.54 -9.05 -7.47
N ALA A 408 -14.77 -8.80 -8.53
CA ALA A 408 -13.62 -9.62 -8.89
C ALA A 408 -12.40 -9.39 -7.95
N ASN A 409 -12.36 -8.27 -7.23
CA ASN A 409 -11.26 -7.86 -6.35
C ASN A 409 -11.73 -7.73 -4.90
N THR A 410 -12.40 -8.76 -4.37
CA THR A 410 -12.84 -8.77 -2.98
C THR A 410 -11.67 -8.95 -2.01
N ARG A 411 -11.84 -8.49 -0.79
CA ARG A 411 -10.90 -8.67 0.32
C ARG A 411 -10.55 -10.14 0.53
N GLU A 412 -11.54 -11.01 0.50
CA GLU A 412 -11.40 -12.45 0.70
C GLU A 412 -10.59 -13.09 -0.41
N ALA A 413 -10.97 -12.87 -1.67
CA ALA A 413 -10.25 -13.40 -2.84
C ALA A 413 -8.79 -12.93 -2.90
N SER A 414 -8.53 -11.66 -2.58
CA SER A 414 -7.17 -11.11 -2.53
C SER A 414 -6.33 -11.72 -1.41
N THR A 415 -6.93 -11.97 -0.25
CA THR A 415 -6.25 -12.62 0.87
C THR A 415 -5.95 -14.09 0.57
N ASP A 416 -6.89 -14.81 -0.05
CA ASP A 416 -6.70 -16.19 -0.47
C ASP A 416 -5.59 -16.31 -1.52
N LYS A 417 -5.55 -15.38 -2.49
CA LYS A 417 -4.46 -15.29 -3.47
C LYS A 417 -3.11 -15.03 -2.82
N LEU A 418 -3.05 -14.16 -1.81
CA LEU A 418 -1.81 -13.89 -1.06
C LEU A 418 -1.34 -15.13 -0.31
N ILE A 419 -2.24 -15.86 0.36
CA ILE A 419 -1.92 -17.10 1.07
C ILE A 419 -1.42 -18.17 0.08
N ALA A 420 -2.09 -18.34 -1.06
CA ALA A 420 -1.66 -19.26 -2.11
C ALA A 420 -0.29 -18.86 -2.70
N THR A 421 0.01 -17.56 -2.77
CA THR A 421 1.33 -17.08 -3.19
C THR A 421 2.39 -17.45 -2.16
N TYR A 422 2.13 -17.31 -0.85
CA TYR A 422 3.06 -17.77 0.19
C TYR A 422 3.34 -19.27 0.10
N ASP A 423 2.34 -20.10 -0.16
CA ASP A 423 2.52 -21.54 -0.33
C ASP A 423 3.41 -21.84 -1.54
N ARG A 424 3.10 -21.24 -2.67
CA ARG A 424 3.86 -21.41 -3.92
C ARG A 424 5.33 -21.03 -3.76
N ILE A 425 5.63 -19.85 -3.18
CA ILE A 425 7.02 -19.41 -3.00
C ILE A 425 7.75 -20.23 -1.92
N TYR A 426 7.02 -20.75 -0.94
CA TYR A 426 7.61 -21.65 0.08
C TYR A 426 7.97 -23.02 -0.51
N ASP A 427 7.13 -23.58 -1.36
CA ASP A 427 7.43 -24.81 -2.08
C ASP A 427 8.64 -24.62 -3.01
N ASP A 428 8.73 -23.47 -3.69
CA ASP A 428 9.87 -23.12 -4.51
C ASP A 428 11.14 -22.95 -3.67
N PHE A 429 11.08 -22.25 -2.55
CA PHE A 429 12.19 -22.10 -1.60
C PHE A 429 12.70 -23.45 -1.09
N ARG A 430 11.81 -24.39 -0.83
CA ARG A 430 12.19 -25.73 -0.35
C ARG A 430 12.76 -26.61 -1.44
N SER A 431 12.17 -26.62 -2.62
CA SER A 431 12.58 -27.46 -3.74
C SER A 431 13.91 -27.01 -4.35
N ARG A 432 14.21 -25.72 -4.35
CA ARG A 432 15.44 -25.10 -4.86
C ARG A 432 16.30 -24.52 -3.74
N ASN A 433 16.25 -25.10 -2.52
CA ASN A 433 16.81 -24.52 -1.31
C ASN A 433 18.29 -24.09 -1.44
N GLU A 434 19.11 -24.85 -2.17
CA GLU A 434 20.51 -24.53 -2.41
C GLU A 434 20.73 -23.18 -3.13
N LEU A 435 19.80 -22.76 -3.99
CA LEU A 435 19.90 -21.46 -4.68
C LEU A 435 19.69 -20.29 -3.71
N PHE A 436 18.98 -20.53 -2.61
CA PHE A 436 18.67 -19.51 -1.60
C PHE A 436 19.64 -19.52 -0.41
N THR A 437 20.24 -20.66 -0.09
CA THR A 437 20.94 -20.86 1.20
C THR A 437 22.41 -21.21 1.08
N ASP A 438 22.89 -21.70 -0.07
CA ASP A 438 24.30 -22.03 -0.28
C ASP A 438 25.16 -20.77 -0.36
N VAL A 439 25.81 -20.47 0.77
CA VAL A 439 26.66 -19.28 0.93
C VAL A 439 28.03 -19.42 0.29
N GLU A 440 28.51 -20.64 0.02
CA GLU A 440 29.81 -20.87 -0.61
C GLU A 440 29.71 -20.60 -2.12
N ALA A 441 28.67 -21.12 -2.78
CA ALA A 441 28.44 -20.90 -4.20
C ALA A 441 28.22 -19.42 -4.56
N VAL A 442 27.76 -18.62 -3.62
CA VAL A 442 27.56 -17.15 -3.81
C VAL A 442 28.90 -16.40 -4.00
N LYS A 443 30.01 -16.90 -3.45
CA LYS A 443 31.30 -16.19 -3.46
C LYS A 443 31.84 -15.97 -4.89
N GLU A 444 31.61 -16.92 -5.78
CA GLU A 444 32.11 -16.89 -7.17
C GLU A 444 31.02 -16.54 -8.18
N PHE A 445 29.76 -16.47 -7.76
CA PHE A 445 28.63 -16.23 -8.66
C PHE A 445 28.60 -14.79 -9.19
N ASP A 446 28.42 -14.62 -10.50
CA ASP A 446 28.23 -13.32 -11.12
C ASP A 446 26.73 -13.00 -11.23
N PHE A 447 26.24 -12.20 -10.27
CA PHE A 447 24.84 -11.77 -10.25
C PHE A 447 24.45 -10.88 -11.42
N MET A 448 25.41 -10.33 -12.16
CA MET A 448 25.08 -9.53 -13.35
C MET A 448 24.50 -10.39 -14.48
N GLU A 449 24.72 -11.70 -14.46
CA GLU A 449 24.06 -12.64 -15.39
C GLU A 449 22.53 -12.65 -15.17
N LEU A 450 22.06 -12.52 -13.90
CA LEU A 450 20.64 -12.48 -13.58
C LEU A 450 19.98 -11.13 -13.96
N VAL A 451 20.76 -10.05 -14.01
CA VAL A 451 20.29 -8.70 -14.29
C VAL A 451 20.18 -8.44 -15.80
N ASN A 452 20.99 -9.09 -16.61
CA ASN A 452 21.03 -8.90 -18.06
C ASN A 452 19.86 -9.57 -18.81
N ILE A 453 19.07 -10.40 -18.12
CA ILE A 453 17.92 -11.12 -18.67
C ILE A 453 16.61 -10.35 -18.42
N ALA A 454 16.60 -9.37 -17.50
CA ALA A 454 15.42 -8.62 -17.05
C ALA A 454 15.16 -7.32 -17.87
#